data_009e8da424e8cd229a955b000792bcbd
#
_entry.id   009e8da424e8cd229a955b000792bcbd
#
_cell.length_a   1.000
_cell.length_b   1.000
_cell.length_c   1.000
_cell.angle_alpha   90.00
_cell.angle_beta   90.00
_cell.angle_gamma   90.00
#
_symmetry.space_group_name_H-M   'P 1'
#
loop_
_entity.id
_entity.type
_entity.pdbx_description
1 polymer ?
#
loop_
_entity_poly.entity_id
_entity_poly.type
_entity_poly.pdbx_seq_one_letter_code
_entity_poly.pdbx_strand_id
1 'polypeptide(L)'
;MSNKVEDVIVKKVYETYFPVVGRSEPVRSVNLMVRLLREKFKLIVSERIVAITISAFLSSRPVLYEGPPGTGKTEVGYAILTLWSGKNAFILPCSENYDEYRVIGDFHPLMAMKMGFTEESFIPRPLLAALILDAGVLVDEIRRSSEEFQNMLLDIVDKRRIVVPELKRIFKAKGDGFQVIFTSNPEDIAQNELSDAFLRRVVRIKFTYPDEDVEREILKIRLGENYWKLGEENIAKMIASVNELRERATHKPGPADTVAWAQIAVELANLREKAKVTSKEMYDAGFSVLLKRIEDEDVVEDVLTKYFGGKR
;
A
#
# COMPACT_ATOMS: atom_id res chain seq x y z
N MET A 1 -22.23 14.52 -39.50
CA MET A 1 -21.40 14.91 -38.34
C MET A 1 -22.15 14.46 -37.09
N SER A 2 -21.77 13.34 -36.51
CA SER A 2 -22.39 12.80 -35.31
C SER A 2 -21.92 13.67 -34.13
N ASN A 3 -22.83 14.47 -33.53
CA ASN A 3 -22.64 15.05 -32.22
C ASN A 3 -22.43 13.89 -31.26
N LYS A 4 -21.17 13.60 -30.89
CA LYS A 4 -20.89 12.76 -29.74
C LYS A 4 -21.47 13.49 -28.51
N VAL A 5 -22.63 13.06 -28.06
CA VAL A 5 -23.13 13.43 -26.72
C VAL A 5 -21.99 13.07 -25.77
N GLU A 6 -21.42 14.07 -25.15
CA GLU A 6 -20.32 13.89 -24.19
C GLU A 6 -20.86 13.05 -23.03
N ASP A 7 -20.24 11.90 -22.74
CA ASP A 7 -20.67 11.00 -21.67
C ASP A 7 -20.54 11.71 -20.32
N VAL A 8 -21.67 12.02 -19.69
CA VAL A 8 -21.77 12.81 -18.48
C VAL A 8 -20.93 12.21 -17.34
N ILE A 9 -20.97 10.90 -17.17
CA ILE A 9 -20.20 10.21 -16.11
C ILE A 9 -18.71 10.26 -16.40
N VAL A 10 -18.31 10.01 -17.63
CA VAL A 10 -16.90 10.11 -18.05
C VAL A 10 -16.39 11.53 -17.82
N LYS A 11 -17.16 12.55 -18.18
CA LYS A 11 -16.82 13.96 -17.93
C LYS A 11 -16.62 14.25 -16.45
N LYS A 12 -17.55 13.84 -15.59
CA LYS A 12 -17.43 13.99 -14.12
C LYS A 12 -16.17 13.31 -13.58
N VAL A 13 -15.86 12.11 -14.05
CA VAL A 13 -14.64 11.40 -13.64
C VAL A 13 -13.39 12.18 -14.04
N TYR A 14 -13.32 12.70 -15.26
CA TYR A 14 -12.18 13.50 -15.69
C TYR A 14 -12.06 14.82 -14.92
N GLU A 15 -13.16 15.53 -14.68
CA GLU A 15 -13.13 16.78 -13.92
C GLU A 15 -12.72 16.58 -12.46
N THR A 16 -13.17 15.49 -11.83
CA THR A 16 -12.93 15.23 -10.39
C THR A 16 -11.57 14.61 -10.13
N TYR A 17 -11.19 13.59 -10.89
CA TYR A 17 -10.06 12.72 -10.54
C TYR A 17 -8.81 12.95 -11.40
N PHE A 18 -8.95 13.32 -12.65
CA PHE A 18 -7.80 13.47 -13.55
C PHE A 18 -6.74 14.47 -13.05
N PRO A 19 -7.09 15.63 -12.44
CA PRO A 19 -6.12 16.56 -11.90
C PRO A 19 -5.22 15.96 -10.81
N VAL A 20 -5.76 15.00 -10.02
CA VAL A 20 -5.05 14.34 -8.92
C VAL A 20 -4.26 13.13 -9.41
N VAL A 21 -4.81 12.40 -10.38
CA VAL A 21 -4.20 11.17 -10.91
C VAL A 21 -2.97 11.47 -11.75
N GLY A 22 -2.94 12.59 -12.45
CA GLY A 22 -1.81 12.98 -13.30
C GLY A 22 -1.57 12.05 -14.48
N ARG A 23 -0.44 12.24 -15.18
CA ARG A 23 -0.01 11.39 -16.29
C ARG A 23 1.50 11.36 -16.43
N SER A 24 2.05 10.17 -16.63
CA SER A 24 3.44 9.92 -16.99
C SER A 24 3.54 8.76 -17.98
N GLU A 25 4.73 8.47 -18.49
CA GLU A 25 4.94 7.32 -19.38
C GLU A 25 4.78 6.00 -18.60
N PRO A 26 3.96 5.05 -19.11
CA PRO A 26 3.82 3.72 -18.54
C PRO A 26 5.11 2.91 -18.61
N VAL A 27 5.44 2.18 -17.55
CA VAL A 27 6.65 1.37 -17.46
C VAL A 27 6.30 -0.12 -17.58
N ARG A 28 6.97 -0.80 -18.54
CA ARG A 28 6.78 -2.24 -18.81
C ARG A 28 8.04 -3.07 -18.56
N SER A 29 9.20 -2.42 -18.51
CA SER A 29 10.49 -3.08 -18.27
C SER A 29 10.69 -3.33 -16.76
N VAL A 30 11.03 -4.57 -16.40
CA VAL A 30 11.32 -4.97 -15.01
C VAL A 30 12.48 -4.14 -14.46
N ASN A 31 13.60 -4.08 -15.19
CA ASN A 31 14.80 -3.36 -14.74
C ASN A 31 14.54 -1.85 -14.54
N LEU A 32 13.80 -1.24 -15.46
CA LEU A 32 13.43 0.17 -15.31
C LEU A 32 12.49 0.38 -14.12
N MET A 33 11.53 -0.51 -13.92
CA MET A 33 10.61 -0.45 -12.78
C MET A 33 11.34 -0.57 -11.45
N VAL A 34 12.24 -1.56 -11.29
CA VAL A 34 13.07 -1.71 -10.08
C VAL A 34 13.88 -0.45 -9.80
N ARG A 35 14.52 0.12 -10.82
CA ARG A 35 15.27 1.37 -10.70
C ARG A 35 14.38 2.53 -10.25
N LEU A 36 13.22 2.71 -10.86
CA LEU A 36 12.29 3.81 -10.53
C LEU A 36 11.65 3.64 -9.15
N LEU A 37 11.37 2.40 -8.71
CA LEU A 37 10.94 2.12 -7.34
C LEU A 37 11.97 2.62 -6.34
N ARG A 38 13.27 2.36 -6.59
CA ARG A 38 14.36 2.83 -5.75
C ARG A 38 14.54 4.35 -5.80
N GLU A 39 14.63 4.94 -6.98
CA GLU A 39 14.96 6.35 -7.16
C GLU A 39 13.84 7.29 -6.76
N LYS A 40 12.60 7.02 -7.25
CA LYS A 40 11.45 7.90 -7.06
C LYS A 40 10.66 7.61 -5.79
N PHE A 41 10.48 6.32 -5.45
CA PHE A 41 9.63 5.91 -4.33
C PHE A 41 10.43 5.53 -3.07
N LYS A 42 11.77 5.47 -3.17
CA LYS A 42 12.65 5.07 -2.07
C LYS A 42 12.32 3.65 -1.53
N LEU A 43 11.96 2.74 -2.44
CA LEU A 43 11.60 1.36 -2.14
C LEU A 43 12.65 0.40 -2.68
N ILE A 44 13.07 -0.54 -1.84
CA ILE A 44 13.91 -1.68 -2.22
C ILE A 44 12.98 -2.86 -2.44
N VAL A 45 12.89 -3.32 -3.68
CA VAL A 45 12.01 -4.43 -4.09
C VAL A 45 12.82 -5.40 -4.92
N SER A 46 12.71 -6.69 -4.64
CA SER A 46 13.42 -7.71 -5.44
C SER A 46 12.89 -7.72 -6.88
N GLU A 47 13.78 -7.93 -7.82
CA GLU A 47 13.46 -8.11 -9.24
C GLU A 47 12.37 -9.19 -9.45
N ARG A 48 12.44 -10.28 -8.67
CA ARG A 48 11.47 -11.38 -8.72
C ARG A 48 10.04 -10.91 -8.45
N ILE A 49 9.83 -10.09 -7.41
CA ILE A 49 8.48 -9.56 -7.07
C ILE A 49 7.96 -8.71 -8.24
N VAL A 50 8.79 -7.83 -8.77
CA VAL A 50 8.43 -6.96 -9.89
C VAL A 50 8.13 -7.78 -11.15
N ALA A 51 8.97 -8.76 -11.49
CA ALA A 51 8.80 -9.61 -12.67
C ALA A 51 7.50 -10.42 -12.60
N ILE A 52 7.21 -11.05 -11.45
CA ILE A 52 5.97 -11.83 -11.27
C ILE A 52 4.75 -10.89 -11.34
N THR A 53 4.81 -9.71 -10.73
CA THR A 53 3.71 -8.73 -10.78
C THR A 53 3.44 -8.27 -12.21
N ILE A 54 4.47 -7.92 -12.97
CA ILE A 54 4.33 -7.52 -14.39
C ILE A 54 3.77 -8.69 -15.21
N SER A 55 4.26 -9.91 -15.00
CA SER A 55 3.77 -11.11 -15.70
C SER A 55 2.30 -11.39 -15.41
N ALA A 56 1.84 -11.17 -14.17
CA ALA A 56 0.44 -11.27 -13.80
C ALA A 56 -0.41 -10.22 -14.55
N PHE A 57 0.04 -8.98 -14.61
CA PHE A 57 -0.65 -7.91 -15.33
C PHE A 57 -0.77 -8.19 -16.83
N LEU A 58 0.31 -8.66 -17.47
CA LEU A 58 0.30 -9.07 -18.88
C LEU A 58 -0.63 -10.26 -19.15
N SER A 59 -0.88 -11.08 -18.12
CA SER A 59 -1.81 -12.22 -18.16
C SER A 59 -3.23 -11.83 -17.71
N SER A 60 -3.51 -10.54 -17.50
CA SER A 60 -4.78 -10.02 -16.99
C SER A 60 -5.24 -10.67 -15.68
N ARG A 61 -4.29 -10.99 -14.79
CA ARG A 61 -4.57 -11.57 -13.48
C ARG A 61 -4.27 -10.58 -12.38
N PRO A 62 -5.19 -10.41 -11.40
CA PRO A 62 -4.93 -9.62 -10.22
C PRO A 62 -3.85 -10.26 -9.34
N VAL A 63 -3.18 -9.43 -8.55
CA VAL A 63 -2.10 -9.86 -7.67
C VAL A 63 -2.52 -9.70 -6.21
N LEU A 64 -2.14 -10.65 -5.37
CA LEU A 64 -2.29 -10.57 -3.92
C LEU A 64 -0.91 -10.54 -3.26
N TYR A 65 -0.60 -9.44 -2.58
CA TYR A 65 0.58 -9.31 -1.72
C TYR A 65 0.23 -9.73 -0.30
N GLU A 66 0.82 -10.82 0.17
CA GLU A 66 0.60 -11.36 1.51
C GLU A 66 1.86 -11.31 2.35
N GLY A 67 1.73 -11.03 3.62
CA GLY A 67 2.84 -11.08 4.57
C GLY A 67 2.62 -10.20 5.79
N PRO A 68 3.58 -10.16 6.71
CA PRO A 68 3.48 -9.43 7.96
C PRO A 68 3.27 -7.92 7.74
N PRO A 69 2.73 -7.20 8.74
CA PRO A 69 2.61 -5.74 8.69
C PRO A 69 3.99 -5.09 8.58
N GLY A 70 4.03 -3.86 8.06
CA GLY A 70 5.28 -3.08 7.96
C GLY A 70 6.30 -3.54 6.91
N THR A 71 6.01 -4.59 6.11
CA THR A 71 6.90 -5.10 5.06
C THR A 71 6.81 -4.34 3.72
N GLY A 72 6.02 -3.25 3.66
CA GLY A 72 5.95 -2.36 2.50
C GLY A 72 4.98 -2.79 1.40
N LYS A 73 4.10 -3.78 1.61
CA LYS A 73 3.14 -4.29 0.61
C LYS A 73 2.33 -3.17 -0.05
N THR A 74 1.74 -2.30 0.76
CA THR A 74 0.90 -1.18 0.32
C THR A 74 1.69 -0.17 -0.50
N GLU A 75 2.87 0.26 -0.02
CA GLU A 75 3.74 1.20 -0.73
C GLU A 75 4.24 0.63 -2.06
N VAL A 76 4.68 -0.64 -2.07
CA VAL A 76 5.16 -1.33 -3.27
C VAL A 76 4.03 -1.51 -4.28
N GLY A 77 2.87 -1.96 -3.83
CA GLY A 77 1.69 -2.14 -4.68
C GLY A 77 1.26 -0.83 -5.35
N TYR A 78 1.17 0.24 -4.56
CA TYR A 78 0.85 1.57 -5.06
C TYR A 78 1.86 2.06 -6.11
N ALA A 79 3.15 1.93 -5.80
CA ALA A 79 4.21 2.41 -6.68
C ALA A 79 4.25 1.64 -8.01
N ILE A 80 4.12 0.30 -7.98
CA ILE A 80 4.09 -0.53 -9.20
C ILE A 80 2.87 -0.19 -10.06
N LEU A 81 1.67 -0.09 -9.47
CA LEU A 81 0.45 0.29 -10.19
C LEU A 81 0.57 1.68 -10.82
N THR A 82 1.17 2.63 -10.11
CA THR A 82 1.41 3.99 -10.60
C THR A 82 2.38 3.97 -11.79
N LEU A 83 3.49 3.28 -11.68
CA LEU A 83 4.46 3.14 -12.77
C LEU A 83 3.89 2.36 -13.95
N TRP A 84 3.10 1.32 -13.70
CA TRP A 84 2.47 0.51 -14.75
C TRP A 84 1.48 1.31 -15.59
N SER A 85 0.55 2.02 -14.95
CA SER A 85 -0.47 2.79 -15.66
C SER A 85 0.03 4.14 -16.18
N GLY A 86 1.16 4.64 -15.64
CA GLY A 86 1.60 6.02 -15.85
C GLY A 86 0.70 7.05 -15.19
N LYS A 87 -0.11 6.63 -14.21
CA LYS A 87 -1.07 7.46 -13.47
C LYS A 87 -1.03 7.06 -11.99
N ASN A 88 -1.19 8.02 -11.09
CA ASN A 88 -1.30 7.71 -9.66
C ASN A 88 -2.41 6.69 -9.43
N ALA A 89 -2.09 5.60 -8.75
CA ALA A 89 -3.04 4.55 -8.46
C ALA A 89 -4.09 5.01 -7.45
N PHE A 90 -5.27 4.42 -7.50
CA PHE A 90 -6.29 4.60 -6.48
C PHE A 90 -6.06 3.62 -5.33
N ILE A 91 -6.31 4.08 -4.09
CA ILE A 91 -6.23 3.23 -2.90
C ILE A 91 -7.64 3.04 -2.35
N LEU A 92 -8.01 1.79 -2.12
CA LEU A 92 -9.27 1.39 -1.49
C LEU A 92 -8.93 0.68 -0.16
N PRO A 93 -8.90 1.41 0.97
CA PRO A 93 -8.68 0.79 2.28
C PRO A 93 -9.94 0.02 2.69
N CYS A 94 -9.85 -1.30 2.74
CA CYS A 94 -10.99 -2.15 3.07
C CYS A 94 -11.39 -2.05 4.54
N SER A 95 -12.71 -2.16 4.77
CA SER A 95 -13.32 -2.29 6.09
C SER A 95 -14.59 -3.14 5.96
N GLU A 96 -15.13 -3.62 7.07
CA GLU A 96 -16.36 -4.42 7.11
C GLU A 96 -17.56 -3.70 6.47
N ASN A 97 -17.57 -2.36 6.51
CA ASN A 97 -18.65 -1.53 5.99
C ASN A 97 -18.42 -1.06 4.53
N TYR A 98 -17.47 -1.67 3.82
CA TYR A 98 -17.23 -1.36 2.42
C TYR A 98 -18.26 -2.08 1.55
N ASP A 99 -18.95 -1.30 0.70
CA ASP A 99 -19.96 -1.76 -0.24
C ASP A 99 -19.72 -1.17 -1.64
N GLU A 100 -20.54 -1.57 -2.60
CA GLU A 100 -20.45 -1.11 -3.98
C GLU A 100 -20.68 0.40 -4.11
N TYR A 101 -21.55 0.99 -3.30
CA TYR A 101 -21.87 2.42 -3.34
C TYR A 101 -20.67 3.29 -2.98
N ARG A 102 -19.82 2.81 -2.07
CA ARG A 102 -18.62 3.53 -1.64
C ARG A 102 -17.47 3.48 -2.65
N VAL A 103 -17.43 2.47 -3.51
CA VAL A 103 -16.30 2.27 -4.43
C VAL A 103 -16.66 2.47 -5.90
N ILE A 104 -17.90 2.13 -6.32
CA ILE A 104 -18.38 2.29 -7.70
C ILE A 104 -19.02 3.66 -7.88
N GLY A 105 -20.03 3.97 -7.08
CA GLY A 105 -20.74 5.23 -7.15
C GLY A 105 -22.10 5.18 -6.49
N ASP A 106 -22.62 6.37 -6.18
CA ASP A 106 -23.89 6.55 -5.51
C ASP A 106 -24.61 7.79 -6.06
N PHE A 107 -25.88 7.93 -5.80
CA PHE A 107 -26.69 9.06 -6.24
C PHE A 107 -26.71 10.15 -5.17
N HIS A 108 -26.48 11.39 -5.59
CA HIS A 108 -26.60 12.53 -4.68
C HIS A 108 -28.06 12.67 -4.24
N PRO A 109 -28.40 12.53 -2.94
CA PRO A 109 -29.78 12.42 -2.48
C PRO A 109 -30.70 13.56 -2.94
N LEU A 110 -30.24 14.80 -2.79
CA LEU A 110 -31.03 15.98 -3.19
C LEU A 110 -31.21 16.10 -4.72
N MET A 111 -30.25 15.65 -5.51
CA MET A 111 -30.36 15.64 -6.96
C MET A 111 -31.28 14.53 -7.42
N ALA A 112 -31.16 13.35 -6.83
CA ALA A 112 -32.03 12.21 -7.12
C ALA A 112 -33.50 12.52 -6.79
N MET A 113 -33.78 13.25 -5.73
CA MET A 113 -35.14 13.72 -5.41
C MET A 113 -35.71 14.70 -6.46
N LYS A 114 -34.88 15.50 -7.13
CA LYS A 114 -35.32 16.51 -8.11
C LYS A 114 -35.43 15.93 -9.53
N MET A 115 -34.53 15.07 -9.93
CA MET A 115 -34.41 14.59 -11.34
C MET A 115 -34.37 13.08 -11.51
N GLY A 116 -34.57 12.33 -10.41
CA GLY A 116 -34.50 10.86 -10.43
C GLY A 116 -33.07 10.31 -10.44
N PHE A 117 -32.96 8.99 -10.62
CA PHE A 117 -31.70 8.27 -10.74
C PHE A 117 -31.15 8.44 -12.17
N THR A 118 -30.50 9.56 -12.42
CA THR A 118 -29.95 9.94 -13.72
C THR A 118 -28.42 10.03 -13.68
N GLU A 119 -27.76 10.14 -14.84
CA GLU A 119 -26.30 10.33 -14.91
C GLU A 119 -25.87 11.64 -14.21
N GLU A 120 -26.72 12.66 -14.22
CA GLU A 120 -26.48 13.96 -13.54
C GLU A 120 -26.51 13.84 -12.02
N SER A 121 -27.38 13.00 -11.46
CA SER A 121 -27.45 12.76 -10.01
C SER A 121 -26.42 11.74 -9.52
N PHE A 122 -25.79 10.96 -10.40
CA PHE A 122 -24.79 9.95 -10.04
C PHE A 122 -23.43 10.57 -9.72
N ILE A 123 -22.80 10.11 -8.63
CA ILE A 123 -21.46 10.50 -8.18
C ILE A 123 -20.53 9.30 -8.37
N PRO A 124 -19.63 9.31 -9.37
CA PRO A 124 -18.67 8.25 -9.56
C PRO A 124 -17.67 8.19 -8.40
N ARG A 125 -17.31 6.98 -7.96
CA ARG A 125 -16.38 6.71 -6.88
C ARG A 125 -15.05 6.13 -7.41
N PRO A 126 -14.02 5.96 -6.57
CA PRO A 126 -12.66 5.66 -7.00
C PRO A 126 -12.49 4.44 -7.89
N LEU A 127 -13.21 3.34 -7.68
CA LEU A 127 -13.07 2.13 -8.50
C LEU A 127 -13.58 2.35 -9.93
N LEU A 128 -14.74 2.99 -10.08
CA LEU A 128 -15.26 3.35 -11.40
C LEU A 128 -14.35 4.39 -12.08
N ALA A 129 -13.86 5.36 -11.30
CA ALA A 129 -12.94 6.36 -11.83
C ALA A 129 -11.64 5.72 -12.33
N ALA A 130 -11.05 4.79 -11.58
CA ALA A 130 -9.85 4.06 -11.98
C ALA A 130 -10.07 3.29 -13.30
N LEU A 131 -11.20 2.60 -13.43
CA LEU A 131 -11.55 1.86 -14.64
C LEU A 131 -11.70 2.77 -15.85
N ILE A 132 -12.39 3.91 -15.72
CA ILE A 132 -12.60 4.90 -16.80
C ILE A 132 -11.28 5.57 -17.20
N LEU A 133 -10.45 5.94 -16.23
CA LEU A 133 -9.15 6.60 -16.44
C LEU A 133 -8.05 5.62 -16.86
N ASP A 134 -8.31 4.32 -16.87
CA ASP A 134 -7.31 3.29 -17.12
C ASP A 134 -6.12 3.43 -16.15
N ALA A 135 -6.40 3.49 -14.86
CA ALA A 135 -5.45 3.62 -13.76
C ALA A 135 -5.47 2.38 -12.86
N GLY A 136 -4.38 2.14 -12.13
CA GLY A 136 -4.28 1.02 -11.19
C GLY A 136 -5.10 1.22 -9.92
N VAL A 137 -5.49 0.12 -9.27
CA VAL A 137 -6.21 0.11 -7.98
C VAL A 137 -5.48 -0.78 -6.99
N LEU A 138 -5.12 -0.20 -5.85
CA LEU A 138 -4.63 -0.91 -4.69
C LEU A 138 -5.79 -1.12 -3.71
N VAL A 139 -6.17 -2.36 -3.48
CA VAL A 139 -7.17 -2.76 -2.49
C VAL A 139 -6.44 -3.20 -1.24
N ASP A 140 -6.40 -2.32 -0.24
CA ASP A 140 -5.59 -2.52 0.95
C ASP A 140 -6.35 -3.28 2.02
N GLU A 141 -5.71 -4.29 2.61
CA GLU A 141 -6.26 -5.16 3.67
C GLU A 141 -7.58 -5.84 3.29
N ILE A 142 -7.61 -6.52 2.14
CA ILE A 142 -8.82 -7.15 1.57
C ILE A 142 -9.56 -8.07 2.56
N ARG A 143 -8.86 -8.72 3.49
CA ARG A 143 -9.47 -9.59 4.52
C ARG A 143 -10.38 -8.84 5.51
N ARG A 144 -10.29 -7.51 5.57
CA ARG A 144 -11.21 -6.69 6.39
C ARG A 144 -12.58 -6.49 5.75
N SER A 145 -12.74 -6.85 4.48
CA SER A 145 -14.01 -6.72 3.78
C SER A 145 -14.87 -7.99 3.86
N SER A 146 -16.15 -7.84 3.61
CA SER A 146 -17.08 -8.97 3.50
C SER A 146 -16.75 -9.87 2.30
N GLU A 147 -17.17 -11.13 2.36
CA GLU A 147 -17.01 -12.06 1.23
C GLU A 147 -17.78 -11.58 -0.02
N GLU A 148 -18.95 -10.97 0.17
CA GLU A 148 -19.73 -10.39 -0.93
C GLU A 148 -18.95 -9.30 -1.67
N PHE A 149 -18.30 -8.42 -0.93
CA PHE A 149 -17.46 -7.36 -1.50
C PHE A 149 -16.25 -7.94 -2.25
N GLN A 150 -15.59 -8.96 -1.68
CA GLN A 150 -14.49 -9.66 -2.35
C GLN A 150 -14.93 -10.29 -3.68
N ASN A 151 -16.10 -10.96 -3.70
CA ASN A 151 -16.66 -11.58 -4.90
C ASN A 151 -17.04 -10.53 -5.96
N MET A 152 -17.61 -9.40 -5.56
CA MET A 152 -17.90 -8.27 -6.44
C MET A 152 -16.63 -7.75 -7.10
N LEU A 153 -15.56 -7.51 -6.32
CA LEU A 153 -14.28 -7.05 -6.86
C LEU A 153 -13.68 -8.02 -7.86
N LEU A 154 -13.74 -9.33 -7.57
CA LEU A 154 -13.25 -10.35 -8.49
C LEU A 154 -14.01 -10.35 -9.82
N ASP A 155 -15.34 -10.20 -9.79
CA ASP A 155 -16.14 -10.12 -11.03
C ASP A 155 -15.75 -8.91 -11.87
N ILE A 156 -15.52 -7.75 -11.23
CA ILE A 156 -15.08 -6.53 -11.91
C ILE A 156 -13.70 -6.72 -12.55
N VAL A 157 -12.77 -7.33 -11.81
CA VAL A 157 -11.39 -7.53 -12.28
C VAL A 157 -11.33 -8.55 -13.42
N ASP A 158 -12.00 -9.70 -13.27
CA ASP A 158 -12.03 -10.76 -14.29
C ASP A 158 -12.65 -10.26 -15.60
N LYS A 159 -13.78 -9.53 -15.50
CA LYS A 159 -14.51 -9.03 -16.67
C LYS A 159 -14.05 -7.67 -17.16
N ARG A 160 -13.16 -7.02 -16.40
CA ARG A 160 -12.66 -5.65 -16.67
C ARG A 160 -13.79 -4.67 -17.00
N ARG A 161 -14.89 -4.78 -16.25
CA ARG A 161 -16.09 -3.97 -16.42
C ARG A 161 -16.81 -3.73 -15.10
N ILE A 162 -17.52 -2.60 -15.04
CA ILE A 162 -18.45 -2.25 -13.97
C ILE A 162 -19.83 -2.06 -14.59
N VAL A 163 -20.85 -2.67 -13.97
CA VAL A 163 -22.25 -2.50 -14.33
C VAL A 163 -22.90 -1.61 -13.29
N VAL A 164 -23.61 -0.59 -13.74
CA VAL A 164 -24.45 0.28 -12.88
C VAL A 164 -25.89 0.10 -13.35
N PRO A 165 -26.67 -0.81 -12.72
CA PRO A 165 -27.99 -1.22 -13.19
C PRO A 165 -28.99 -0.06 -13.24
N GLU A 166 -28.97 0.84 -12.27
CA GLU A 166 -29.86 1.99 -12.17
C GLU A 166 -29.73 2.94 -13.35
N LEU A 167 -28.50 3.04 -13.89
CA LEU A 167 -28.21 3.82 -15.09
C LEU A 167 -28.33 3.02 -16.36
N LYS A 168 -28.57 1.70 -16.28
CA LYS A 168 -28.53 0.77 -17.43
C LYS A 168 -27.24 0.88 -18.23
N ARG A 169 -26.11 1.11 -17.52
CA ARG A 169 -24.79 1.35 -18.12
C ARG A 169 -23.79 0.25 -17.75
N ILE A 170 -22.90 0.00 -18.71
CA ILE A 170 -21.74 -0.87 -18.55
C ILE A 170 -20.50 -0.06 -18.92
N PHE A 171 -19.60 0.11 -17.97
CA PHE A 171 -18.29 0.73 -18.17
C PHE A 171 -17.25 -0.38 -18.34
N LYS A 172 -16.37 -0.26 -19.35
CA LYS A 172 -15.30 -1.22 -19.63
C LYS A 172 -13.96 -0.53 -19.59
N ALA A 173 -12.94 -1.21 -19.06
CA ALA A 173 -11.56 -0.75 -19.16
C ALA A 173 -11.15 -0.63 -20.63
N LYS A 174 -10.51 0.48 -20.98
CA LYS A 174 -10.12 0.78 -22.38
C LYS A 174 -8.72 0.31 -22.74
N GLY A 175 -7.83 0.25 -21.76
CA GLY A 175 -6.44 -0.12 -21.92
C GLY A 175 -5.99 -1.19 -20.91
N ASP A 176 -4.69 -1.34 -20.77
CA ASP A 176 -4.04 -2.28 -19.84
C ASP A 176 -3.58 -1.65 -18.52
N GLY A 177 -3.82 -0.34 -18.36
CA GLY A 177 -3.46 0.41 -17.15
C GLY A 177 -4.32 0.04 -15.92
N PHE A 178 -5.59 -0.34 -16.14
CA PHE A 178 -6.47 -0.81 -15.06
C PHE A 178 -6.04 -2.21 -14.61
N GLN A 179 -5.24 -2.24 -13.55
CA GLN A 179 -4.79 -3.46 -12.86
C GLN A 179 -5.10 -3.35 -11.37
N VAL A 180 -5.23 -4.48 -10.70
CA VAL A 180 -5.57 -4.53 -9.28
C VAL A 180 -4.52 -5.32 -8.51
N ILE A 181 -4.03 -4.71 -7.43
CA ILE A 181 -3.24 -5.38 -6.40
C ILE A 181 -4.05 -5.37 -5.11
N PHE A 182 -4.21 -6.54 -4.52
CA PHE A 182 -4.75 -6.73 -3.17
C PHE A 182 -3.61 -6.84 -2.18
N THR A 183 -3.78 -6.32 -0.97
CA THR A 183 -2.88 -6.63 0.15
C THR A 183 -3.60 -7.40 1.24
N SER A 184 -2.86 -8.21 1.96
CA SER A 184 -3.37 -9.04 3.05
C SER A 184 -2.31 -9.26 4.12
N ASN A 185 -2.75 -9.31 5.38
CA ASN A 185 -1.96 -9.80 6.49
C ASN A 185 -2.59 -11.11 7.01
N PRO A 186 -2.03 -12.29 6.68
CA PRO A 186 -2.61 -13.57 7.09
C PRO A 186 -2.45 -13.86 8.59
N GLU A 187 -1.58 -13.13 9.31
CA GLU A 187 -1.34 -13.30 10.75
C GLU A 187 -2.38 -12.55 11.61
N ASP A 188 -3.21 -11.71 11.02
CA ASP A 188 -4.25 -10.97 11.74
C ASP A 188 -5.50 -11.84 11.92
N ILE A 189 -5.64 -12.42 13.11
CA ILE A 189 -6.68 -13.39 13.50
C ILE A 189 -8.10 -12.76 13.46
N ALA A 190 -8.19 -11.44 13.54
CA ALA A 190 -9.47 -10.71 13.55
C ALA A 190 -10.05 -10.48 12.14
N GLN A 191 -9.44 -11.02 11.09
CA GLN A 191 -9.85 -10.79 9.70
C GLN A 191 -10.52 -12.03 9.09
N ASN A 192 -11.37 -11.79 8.08
CA ASN A 192 -12.03 -12.85 7.33
C ASN A 192 -11.01 -13.69 6.52
N GLU A 193 -11.29 -14.98 6.37
CA GLU A 193 -10.52 -15.82 5.45
C GLU A 193 -10.85 -15.46 4.00
N LEU A 194 -9.85 -15.57 3.13
CA LEU A 194 -10.09 -15.46 1.69
C LEU A 194 -10.62 -16.78 1.17
N SER A 195 -11.72 -16.73 0.42
CA SER A 195 -12.31 -17.93 -0.15
C SER A 195 -11.38 -18.62 -1.15
N ASP A 196 -11.52 -19.94 -1.31
CA ASP A 196 -10.80 -20.69 -2.34
C ASP A 196 -11.06 -20.13 -3.74
N ALA A 197 -12.27 -19.64 -3.99
CA ALA A 197 -12.63 -19.00 -5.24
C ALA A 197 -11.82 -17.72 -5.49
N PHE A 198 -11.56 -16.93 -4.45
CA PHE A 198 -10.67 -15.76 -4.51
C PHE A 198 -9.23 -16.18 -4.80
N LEU A 199 -8.71 -17.12 -4.01
CA LEU A 199 -7.31 -17.56 -4.10
C LEU A 199 -6.94 -18.18 -5.46
N ARG A 200 -7.90 -18.84 -6.14
CA ARG A 200 -7.67 -19.41 -7.49
C ARG A 200 -7.56 -18.37 -8.59
N ARG A 201 -8.06 -17.14 -8.37
CA ARG A 201 -8.08 -16.07 -9.36
C ARG A 201 -6.93 -15.10 -9.27
N VAL A 202 -6.26 -15.04 -8.12
CA VAL A 202 -5.16 -14.12 -7.86
C VAL A 202 -3.79 -14.78 -8.00
N VAL A 203 -2.79 -14.01 -8.40
CA VAL A 203 -1.38 -14.41 -8.32
C VAL A 203 -0.85 -13.99 -6.95
N ARG A 204 -0.52 -14.97 -6.10
CA ARG A 204 -0.05 -14.71 -4.73
C ARG A 204 1.45 -14.46 -4.71
N ILE A 205 1.86 -13.36 -4.08
CA ILE A 205 3.26 -13.01 -3.84
C ILE A 205 3.45 -12.79 -2.34
N LYS A 206 4.32 -13.61 -1.75
CA LYS A 206 4.61 -13.55 -0.32
C LYS A 206 5.68 -12.50 -0.04
N PHE A 207 5.37 -11.60 0.86
CA PHE A 207 6.31 -10.65 1.47
C PHE A 207 6.81 -11.24 2.81
N THR A 208 8.10 -11.08 3.05
CA THR A 208 8.76 -11.48 4.30
C THR A 208 9.55 -10.31 4.85
N TYR A 209 9.99 -10.41 6.09
CA TYR A 209 10.97 -9.47 6.60
C TYR A 209 12.25 -9.56 5.75
N PRO A 210 12.88 -8.41 5.43
CA PRO A 210 14.13 -8.41 4.69
C PRO A 210 15.28 -8.97 5.54
N ASP A 211 16.35 -9.40 4.87
CA ASP A 211 17.61 -9.66 5.53
C ASP A 211 18.30 -8.38 5.98
N GLU A 212 19.38 -8.50 6.78
CA GLU A 212 20.07 -7.36 7.39
C GLU A 212 20.65 -6.40 6.36
N ASP A 213 21.16 -6.90 5.24
CA ASP A 213 21.78 -6.07 4.20
C ASP A 213 20.73 -5.23 3.49
N VAL A 214 19.58 -5.82 3.19
CA VAL A 214 18.44 -5.10 2.61
C VAL A 214 17.87 -4.09 3.60
N GLU A 215 17.78 -4.43 4.89
CA GLU A 215 17.30 -3.50 5.93
C GLU A 215 18.22 -2.29 6.09
N ARG A 216 19.55 -2.48 6.04
CA ARG A 216 20.54 -1.39 5.97
C ARG A 216 20.33 -0.51 4.75
N GLU A 217 20.10 -1.10 3.61
CA GLU A 217 19.87 -0.36 2.37
C GLU A 217 18.59 0.46 2.42
N ILE A 218 17.51 -0.10 3.00
CA ILE A 218 16.25 0.61 3.24
C ILE A 218 16.51 1.82 4.14
N LEU A 219 17.20 1.65 5.27
CA LEU A 219 17.56 2.75 6.17
C LEU A 219 18.35 3.83 5.45
N LYS A 220 19.37 3.45 4.66
CA LYS A 220 20.20 4.37 3.91
C LYS A 220 19.40 5.22 2.92
N ILE A 221 18.48 4.62 2.18
CA ILE A 221 17.66 5.32 1.19
C ILE A 221 16.61 6.21 1.84
N ARG A 222 15.97 5.72 2.93
CA ARG A 222 14.92 6.46 3.62
C ARG A 222 15.43 7.64 4.43
N LEU A 223 16.61 7.53 5.03
CA LEU A 223 17.22 8.58 5.85
C LEU A 223 18.08 9.55 5.03
N GLY A 224 18.60 9.14 3.88
CA GLY A 224 19.49 9.95 3.07
C GLY A 224 20.71 10.41 3.84
N GLU A 225 21.00 11.73 3.88
CA GLU A 225 22.14 12.29 4.59
C GLU A 225 22.11 12.03 6.12
N ASN A 226 20.93 11.87 6.70
CA ASN A 226 20.78 11.61 8.12
C ASN A 226 21.24 10.19 8.54
N TYR A 227 21.41 9.27 7.59
CA TYR A 227 21.93 7.92 7.85
C TYR A 227 23.27 7.96 8.62
N TRP A 228 24.17 8.86 8.25
CA TRP A 228 25.48 8.96 8.86
C TRP A 228 25.48 9.51 10.29
N LYS A 229 24.40 10.19 10.70
CA LYS A 229 24.23 10.64 12.08
C LYS A 229 23.99 9.49 13.06
N LEU A 230 23.40 8.38 12.60
CA LEU A 230 23.21 7.19 13.43
C LEU A 230 24.54 6.50 13.76
N GLY A 231 25.45 6.39 12.80
CA GLY A 231 26.70 5.63 12.91
C GLY A 231 26.48 4.11 12.74
N GLU A 232 27.48 3.45 12.17
CA GLU A 232 27.39 2.01 11.82
C GLU A 232 27.14 1.10 13.04
N GLU A 233 27.69 1.44 14.21
CA GLU A 233 27.49 0.67 15.44
C GLU A 233 26.02 0.71 15.89
N ASN A 234 25.38 1.89 15.90
CA ASN A 234 23.98 2.02 16.27
C ASN A 234 23.07 1.32 15.25
N ILE A 235 23.40 1.37 13.96
CA ILE A 235 22.64 0.68 12.91
C ILE A 235 22.74 -0.83 13.11
N ALA A 236 23.91 -1.38 13.36
CA ALA A 236 24.08 -2.81 13.62
C ALA A 236 23.29 -3.26 14.87
N LYS A 237 23.38 -2.50 15.97
CA LYS A 237 22.63 -2.77 17.19
C LYS A 237 21.10 -2.67 16.96
N MET A 238 20.64 -1.68 16.19
CA MET A 238 19.24 -1.51 15.84
C MET A 238 18.69 -2.73 15.09
N ILE A 239 19.38 -3.16 14.04
CA ILE A 239 18.95 -4.33 13.25
C ILE A 239 18.96 -5.60 14.11
N ALA A 240 19.98 -5.80 14.93
CA ALA A 240 20.04 -6.92 15.86
C ALA A 240 18.89 -6.89 16.89
N SER A 241 18.55 -5.72 17.42
CA SER A 241 17.41 -5.55 18.33
C SER A 241 16.08 -5.90 17.64
N VAL A 242 15.88 -5.43 16.40
CA VAL A 242 14.67 -5.71 15.62
C VAL A 242 14.55 -7.21 15.34
N ASN A 243 15.63 -7.88 14.96
CA ASN A 243 15.63 -9.33 14.73
C ASN A 243 15.29 -10.11 16.01
N GLU A 244 15.86 -9.73 17.16
CA GLU A 244 15.56 -10.36 18.44
C GLU A 244 14.09 -10.12 18.86
N LEU A 245 13.53 -8.93 18.61
CA LEU A 245 12.11 -8.64 18.88
C LEU A 245 11.19 -9.45 17.96
N ARG A 246 11.56 -9.69 16.69
CA ARG A 246 10.79 -10.57 15.77
C ARG A 246 10.65 -11.99 16.28
N GLU A 247 11.60 -12.45 17.10
CA GLU A 247 11.57 -13.79 17.72
C GLU A 247 10.80 -13.81 19.04
N ARG A 248 10.91 -12.76 19.87
CA ARG A 248 10.46 -12.75 21.27
C ARG A 248 9.16 -12.01 21.51
N ALA A 249 8.88 -10.93 20.75
CA ALA A 249 7.71 -10.08 20.97
C ALA A 249 6.47 -10.60 20.22
N THR A 250 5.30 -10.28 20.76
CA THR A 250 4.01 -10.56 20.12
C THR A 250 3.83 -9.68 18.89
N HIS A 251 4.17 -8.38 19.02
CA HIS A 251 4.25 -7.49 17.87
C HIS A 251 5.64 -7.54 17.24
N LYS A 252 5.71 -8.09 16.05
CA LYS A 252 6.97 -8.22 15.32
C LYS A 252 7.25 -6.96 14.48
N PRO A 253 8.30 -6.17 14.79
CA PRO A 253 8.57 -4.94 14.10
C PRO A 253 8.98 -5.17 12.64
N GLY A 254 8.38 -4.41 11.72
CA GLY A 254 8.71 -4.41 10.31
C GLY A 254 9.74 -3.33 9.93
N PRO A 255 10.20 -3.31 8.66
CA PRO A 255 11.08 -2.25 8.16
C PRO A 255 10.54 -0.84 8.36
N ALA A 256 9.22 -0.65 8.33
CA ALA A 256 8.60 0.63 8.60
C ALA A 256 8.85 1.11 10.05
N ASP A 257 8.81 0.18 11.01
CA ASP A 257 9.12 0.50 12.42
C ASP A 257 10.60 0.82 12.60
N THR A 258 11.50 0.08 11.93
CA THR A 258 12.94 0.35 11.95
C THR A 258 13.26 1.73 11.40
N VAL A 259 12.63 2.11 10.28
CA VAL A 259 12.78 3.45 9.68
C VAL A 259 12.24 4.54 10.61
N ALA A 260 11.05 4.35 11.18
CA ALA A 260 10.46 5.30 12.12
C ALA A 260 11.34 5.49 13.37
N TRP A 261 11.87 4.38 13.93
CA TRP A 261 12.81 4.43 15.04
C TRP A 261 14.05 5.26 14.71
N ALA A 262 14.67 4.98 13.55
CA ALA A 262 15.85 5.70 13.10
C ALA A 262 15.59 7.20 12.92
N GLN A 263 14.45 7.56 12.29
CA GLN A 263 14.06 8.95 12.10
C GLN A 263 13.87 9.69 13.43
N ILE A 264 13.13 9.08 14.37
CA ILE A 264 12.89 9.70 15.70
C ILE A 264 14.21 9.84 16.48
N ALA A 265 15.11 8.86 16.43
CA ALA A 265 16.41 8.95 17.09
C ALA A 265 17.25 10.11 16.54
N VAL A 266 17.24 10.31 15.21
CA VAL A 266 17.92 11.44 14.57
C VAL A 266 17.31 12.78 15.00
N GLU A 267 15.98 12.89 15.01
CA GLU A 267 15.32 14.14 15.41
C GLU A 267 15.52 14.45 16.90
N LEU A 268 15.55 13.45 17.77
CA LEU A 268 15.90 13.64 19.18
C LEU A 268 17.34 14.17 19.34
N ALA A 269 18.29 13.66 18.55
CA ALA A 269 19.65 14.17 18.55
C ALA A 269 19.71 15.63 18.04
N ASN A 270 18.95 15.95 16.97
CA ASN A 270 18.85 17.30 16.45
C ASN A 270 18.30 18.29 17.50
N LEU A 271 17.18 17.93 18.16
CA LEU A 271 16.56 18.74 19.22
C LEU A 271 17.47 18.96 20.43
N ARG A 272 18.40 18.03 20.67
CA ARG A 272 19.40 18.11 21.74
C ARG A 272 20.74 18.72 21.26
N GLU A 273 20.76 19.28 20.05
CA GLU A 273 21.93 19.91 19.42
C GLU A 273 23.17 18.99 19.34
N LYS A 274 22.93 17.66 19.16
CA LYS A 274 23.99 16.67 19.05
C LYS A 274 24.36 16.42 17.59
N ALA A 275 25.67 16.34 17.31
CA ALA A 275 26.17 16.01 15.97
C ALA A 275 25.91 14.56 15.55
N LYS A 276 25.80 13.64 16.51
CA LYS A 276 25.55 12.20 16.30
C LYS A 276 24.50 11.68 17.28
N VAL A 277 23.80 10.65 16.87
CA VAL A 277 22.86 9.91 17.72
C VAL A 277 23.66 9.09 18.74
N THR A 278 23.29 9.18 20.00
CA THR A 278 23.89 8.37 21.10
C THR A 278 22.97 7.24 21.48
N SER A 279 23.49 6.29 22.31
CA SER A 279 22.69 5.18 22.84
C SER A 279 21.42 5.64 23.56
N LYS A 280 21.46 6.83 24.19
CA LYS A 280 20.28 7.39 24.88
C LYS A 280 19.16 7.74 23.90
N GLU A 281 19.46 8.45 22.80
CA GLU A 281 18.44 8.75 21.77
C GLU A 281 17.94 7.47 21.08
N MET A 282 18.83 6.48 20.88
CA MET A 282 18.44 5.18 20.37
C MET A 282 17.47 4.45 21.30
N TYR A 283 17.75 4.44 22.60
CA TYR A 283 16.87 3.83 23.60
C TYR A 283 15.52 4.55 23.67
N ASP A 284 15.53 5.88 23.88
CA ASP A 284 14.32 6.69 24.04
C ASP A 284 13.38 6.54 22.82
N ALA A 285 13.95 6.65 21.61
CA ALA A 285 13.20 6.50 20.37
C ALA A 285 12.71 5.06 20.18
N GLY A 286 13.58 4.07 20.43
CA GLY A 286 13.25 2.65 20.26
C GLY A 286 12.11 2.20 21.16
N PHE A 287 12.14 2.57 22.42
CA PHE A 287 11.07 2.24 23.36
C PHE A 287 9.72 2.82 22.89
N SER A 288 9.71 4.10 22.46
CA SER A 288 8.49 4.77 22.03
C SER A 288 7.93 4.23 20.71
N VAL A 289 8.80 3.75 19.80
CA VAL A 289 8.37 3.26 18.48
C VAL A 289 8.02 1.78 18.51
N LEU A 290 8.80 0.95 19.20
CA LEU A 290 8.67 -0.50 19.14
C LEU A 290 7.64 -1.07 20.10
N LEU A 291 7.34 -0.35 21.18
CA LEU A 291 6.28 -0.73 22.11
C LEU A 291 4.90 -0.44 21.49
N LYS A 292 4.29 -1.45 20.87
CA LYS A 292 2.95 -1.37 20.30
C LYS A 292 1.89 -2.03 21.17
N ARG A 293 2.30 -2.99 22.01
CA ARG A 293 1.44 -3.73 22.93
C ARG A 293 2.01 -3.69 24.33
N ILE A 294 1.18 -3.47 25.33
CA ILE A 294 1.59 -3.40 26.73
C ILE A 294 2.24 -4.71 27.17
N GLU A 295 1.76 -5.85 26.68
CA GLU A 295 2.30 -7.19 26.96
C GLU A 295 3.74 -7.40 26.50
N ASP A 296 4.24 -6.58 25.56
CA ASP A 296 5.61 -6.65 25.06
C ASP A 296 6.57 -5.70 25.80
N GLU A 297 6.11 -4.94 26.81
CA GLU A 297 6.91 -3.89 27.49
C GLU A 297 8.21 -4.44 28.07
N ASP A 298 8.13 -5.51 28.85
CA ASP A 298 9.32 -6.13 29.47
C ASP A 298 10.31 -6.64 28.41
N VAL A 299 9.82 -7.20 27.31
CA VAL A 299 10.66 -7.74 26.22
C VAL A 299 11.35 -6.60 25.47
N VAL A 300 10.63 -5.52 25.17
CA VAL A 300 11.18 -4.35 24.50
C VAL A 300 12.22 -3.65 25.37
N GLU A 301 11.93 -3.47 26.69
CA GLU A 301 12.87 -2.88 27.64
C GLU A 301 14.14 -3.72 27.79
N ASP A 302 14.03 -5.04 27.90
CA ASP A 302 15.16 -5.97 28.01
C ASP A 302 16.06 -5.89 26.77
N VAL A 303 15.49 -6.00 25.58
CA VAL A 303 16.24 -5.93 24.33
C VAL A 303 16.93 -4.57 24.14
N LEU A 304 16.22 -3.47 24.37
CA LEU A 304 16.82 -2.14 24.24
C LEU A 304 17.90 -1.89 25.27
N THR A 305 17.73 -2.36 26.51
CA THR A 305 18.74 -2.28 27.56
C THR A 305 20.00 -3.07 27.20
N LYS A 306 19.85 -4.26 26.64
CA LYS A 306 20.96 -5.09 26.17
C LYS A 306 21.83 -4.40 25.12
N TYR A 307 21.22 -3.72 24.16
CA TYR A 307 21.94 -3.14 23.02
C TYR A 307 22.37 -1.67 23.24
N PHE A 308 21.60 -0.89 23.98
CA PHE A 308 21.81 0.56 24.13
C PHE A 308 22.04 1.01 25.56
N GLY A 309 22.03 0.11 26.52
CA GLY A 309 22.16 0.44 27.94
C GLY A 309 20.85 0.96 28.54
N GLY A 310 20.55 0.50 29.74
CA GLY A 310 19.29 0.78 30.41
C GLY A 310 19.14 2.21 30.91
N LYS A 311 17.94 2.51 31.38
CA LYS A 311 17.58 3.71 32.14
C LYS A 311 18.65 4.09 33.15
N ARG A 312 19.21 5.25 33.01
CA ARG A 312 19.76 6.03 34.12
C ARG A 312 19.26 7.45 34.07
#